data_b0d352dd1b897bd6e90ccc7580369601
#
_entry.id   b0d352dd1b897bd6e90ccc7580369601
#
_cell.length_a   1.000
_cell.length_b   1.000
_cell.length_c   1.000
_cell.angle_alpha   90.00
_cell.angle_beta   90.00
_cell.angle_gamma   90.00
#
_symmetry.space_group_name_H-M   'P 1'
#
loop_
_entity.id
_entity.type
_entity.pdbx_description
1 polymer ?
#
loop_
_entity_poly.entity_id
_entity_poly.type
_entity_poly.pdbx_seq_one_letter_code
_entity_poly.pdbx_strand_id
1 'polypeptide(L)'
;MKLSQHLKFSKFLIESKSPGSIYRVMDIEELVHLLRDKKWELTDNKFENIDIDDNVMDDSQENIKKLQNSLVYKKNKEYPYSRSFARSLRPGLIQNHFDPDTSVIVEFDKEVLSNLRNTQITAIDYQPYGRAHKGNEMEDRLYSKNKSIKFPPKYNLSNLIKTIYFSEDLAYELSGDIKVMKNKLGLDVKIIPWMEDYSKLNLAMMKRL
;
A
#
# COMPACT_ATOMS: atom_id res chain seq x y z
N MET A 1 5.43 -18.68 20.29
CA MET A 1 6.22 -18.25 19.09
C MET A 1 7.68 -18.56 19.30
N LYS A 2 8.34 -19.23 18.35
CA LYS A 2 9.77 -19.55 18.49
C LYS A 2 10.58 -18.27 18.26
N LEU A 3 11.53 -17.97 19.14
CA LEU A 3 12.42 -16.78 19.05
C LEU A 3 13.06 -16.64 17.67
N SER A 4 13.34 -17.75 17.01
CA SER A 4 13.90 -17.80 15.65
C SER A 4 13.00 -17.19 14.57
N GLN A 5 11.67 -17.33 14.66
CA GLN A 5 10.72 -16.73 13.68
C GLN A 5 10.63 -15.21 13.85
N HIS A 6 10.60 -14.77 15.11
CA HIS A 6 10.61 -13.34 15.41
C HIS A 6 11.86 -12.64 14.87
N LEU A 7 13.04 -13.26 15.06
CA LEU A 7 14.31 -12.72 14.52
C LEU A 7 14.33 -12.68 12.99
N LYS A 8 13.82 -13.73 12.32
CA LYS A 8 13.72 -13.76 10.85
C LYS A 8 12.82 -12.62 10.33
N PHE A 9 11.65 -12.43 10.94
CA PHE A 9 10.73 -11.39 10.50
C PHE A 9 11.28 -9.97 10.78
N SER A 10 11.88 -9.77 11.95
CA SER A 10 12.52 -8.47 12.27
C SER A 10 13.65 -8.15 11.29
N LYS A 11 14.47 -9.14 10.93
CA LYS A 11 15.52 -9.00 9.92
C LYS A 11 14.91 -8.68 8.54
N PHE A 12 13.85 -9.39 8.14
CA PHE A 12 13.11 -9.11 6.91
C PHE A 12 12.61 -7.66 6.84
N LEU A 13 11.98 -7.13 7.90
CA LEU A 13 11.50 -5.75 7.94
C LEU A 13 12.64 -4.71 7.80
N ILE A 14 13.79 -4.98 8.41
CA ILE A 14 14.97 -4.10 8.31
C ILE A 14 15.52 -4.12 6.89
N GLU A 15 15.68 -5.30 6.30
CA GLU A 15 16.21 -5.48 4.94
C GLU A 15 15.26 -4.97 3.84
N SER A 16 13.96 -4.86 4.16
CA SER A 16 12.94 -4.37 3.22
C SER A 16 12.79 -2.85 3.24
N LYS A 17 13.58 -2.13 4.02
CA LYS A 17 13.54 -0.67 4.07
C LYS A 17 14.25 -0.08 2.87
N SER A 18 13.51 0.60 1.98
CA SER A 18 14.06 1.29 0.81
C SER A 18 13.70 2.78 0.84
N PRO A 19 14.68 3.70 0.84
CA PRO A 19 14.39 5.12 0.71
C PRO A 19 13.64 5.41 -0.61
N GLY A 20 12.66 6.30 -0.55
CA GLY A 20 11.88 6.67 -1.73
C GLY A 20 10.87 5.62 -2.20
N SER A 21 10.62 4.60 -1.37
CA SER A 21 9.61 3.57 -1.66
C SER A 21 8.32 3.83 -0.93
N ILE A 22 7.22 3.38 -1.54
CA ILE A 22 5.90 3.26 -0.93
C ILE A 22 5.33 1.88 -1.24
N TYR A 23 4.49 1.38 -0.36
CA TYR A 23 4.03 0.00 -0.34
C TYR A 23 2.52 -0.08 -0.46
N ARG A 24 2.05 -1.06 -1.21
CA ARG A 24 0.63 -1.35 -1.32
C ARG A 24 0.38 -2.84 -1.20
N VAL A 25 -0.56 -3.21 -0.35
CA VAL A 25 -1.20 -4.52 -0.41
C VAL A 25 -2.21 -4.50 -1.53
N MET A 26 -2.17 -5.47 -2.41
CA MET A 26 -3.13 -5.65 -3.50
C MET A 26 -3.41 -7.13 -3.73
N ASP A 27 -4.58 -7.43 -4.26
CA ASP A 27 -4.92 -8.79 -4.64
C ASP A 27 -4.07 -9.25 -5.82
N ILE A 28 -3.83 -10.54 -5.89
CA ILE A 28 -3.04 -11.13 -6.99
C ILE A 28 -3.64 -10.79 -8.36
N GLU A 29 -4.97 -10.71 -8.48
CA GLU A 29 -5.65 -10.32 -9.71
C GLU A 29 -5.31 -8.87 -10.12
N GLU A 30 -5.29 -7.93 -9.15
CA GLU A 30 -4.89 -6.53 -9.40
C GLU A 30 -3.45 -6.47 -9.92
N LEU A 31 -2.54 -7.26 -9.32
CA LEU A 31 -1.16 -7.37 -9.81
C LEU A 31 -1.09 -7.95 -11.23
N VAL A 32 -1.81 -9.04 -11.50
CA VAL A 32 -1.83 -9.66 -12.84
C VAL A 32 -2.33 -8.67 -13.89
N HIS A 33 -3.40 -7.93 -13.63
CA HIS A 33 -3.89 -6.88 -14.53
C HIS A 33 -2.85 -5.79 -14.77
N LEU A 34 -2.17 -5.34 -13.72
CA LEU A 34 -1.10 -4.34 -13.86
C LEU A 34 0.04 -4.85 -14.74
N LEU A 35 0.48 -6.09 -14.52
CA LEU A 35 1.62 -6.66 -15.25
C LEU A 35 1.28 -7.01 -16.71
N ARG A 36 0.10 -7.61 -16.96
CA ARG A 36 -0.34 -8.07 -18.27
C ARG A 36 -0.88 -6.94 -19.13
N ASP A 37 -1.84 -6.19 -18.60
CA ASP A 37 -2.61 -5.22 -19.36
C ASP A 37 -1.97 -3.83 -19.36
N LYS A 38 -0.89 -3.65 -18.60
CA LYS A 38 -0.22 -2.35 -18.43
C LYS A 38 -1.21 -1.25 -18.03
N LYS A 39 -2.18 -1.63 -17.21
CA LYS A 39 -3.27 -0.76 -16.76
C LYS A 39 -3.48 -0.93 -15.26
N TRP A 40 -3.62 0.17 -14.58
CA TRP A 40 -3.92 0.17 -13.16
C TRP A 40 -5.17 1.00 -12.88
N GLU A 41 -6.18 0.39 -12.29
CA GLU A 41 -7.43 1.05 -11.93
C GLU A 41 -7.33 1.69 -10.54
N LEU A 42 -7.93 2.87 -10.42
CA LEU A 42 -7.97 3.64 -9.18
C LEU A 42 -9.38 3.64 -8.60
N THR A 43 -9.46 3.84 -7.31
CA THR A 43 -10.75 3.93 -6.60
C THR A 43 -11.36 5.32 -6.81
N ASP A 44 -12.66 5.38 -6.98
CA ASP A 44 -13.42 6.64 -7.04
C ASP A 44 -13.42 7.30 -5.66
N ASN A 45 -13.05 8.58 -5.60
CA ASN A 45 -13.03 9.40 -4.40
C ASN A 45 -14.39 10.07 -4.14
N LYS A 46 -15.50 9.39 -4.42
CA LYS A 46 -16.80 9.93 -4.03
C LYS A 46 -16.78 10.27 -2.54
N PHE A 47 -17.54 11.30 -2.20
CA PHE A 47 -17.63 11.83 -0.83
C PHE A 47 -17.99 10.74 0.19
N GLU A 48 -18.75 9.73 -0.22
CA GLU A 48 -19.14 8.55 0.54
C GLU A 48 -17.96 7.61 0.89
N ASN A 49 -16.85 7.71 0.13
CA ASN A 49 -15.63 6.92 0.33
C ASN A 49 -14.52 7.69 1.09
N ILE A 50 -14.78 8.92 1.51
CA ILE A 50 -14.00 9.48 2.60
C ILE A 50 -14.42 8.64 3.79
N ASP A 51 -13.56 7.74 4.20
CA ASP A 51 -13.71 6.88 5.36
C ASP A 51 -13.94 7.76 6.60
N ILE A 52 -15.14 8.28 6.68
CA ILE A 52 -15.71 8.87 7.88
C ILE A 52 -16.04 7.62 8.67
N ASP A 53 -15.06 7.20 9.47
CA ASP A 53 -15.24 6.09 10.39
C ASP A 53 -16.44 6.46 11.25
N ASP A 54 -17.54 5.76 11.05
CA ASP A 54 -18.88 6.05 11.54
C ASP A 54 -18.96 6.28 13.07
N ASN A 55 -17.86 6.02 13.77
CA ASN A 55 -17.77 6.11 15.22
C ASN A 55 -17.07 7.36 15.78
N VAL A 56 -16.57 8.30 14.96
CA VAL A 56 -15.70 9.39 15.47
C VAL A 56 -16.15 10.79 15.07
N MET A 57 -17.07 10.95 14.12
CA MET A 57 -17.61 12.26 13.80
C MET A 57 -19.07 12.36 14.22
N ASP A 58 -19.27 13.08 15.31
CA ASP A 58 -20.52 13.80 15.52
C ASP A 58 -20.85 14.61 14.26
N ASP A 59 -22.07 14.43 13.71
CA ASP A 59 -22.59 15.16 12.54
C ASP A 59 -22.72 16.69 12.76
N SER A 60 -21.95 17.24 13.67
CA SER A 60 -21.95 18.66 13.95
C SER A 60 -21.51 19.43 12.71
N GLN A 61 -22.22 20.52 12.42
CA GLN A 61 -21.89 21.42 11.31
C GLN A 61 -20.45 21.93 11.35
N GLU A 62 -19.84 21.97 12.53
CA GLU A 62 -18.44 22.38 12.72
C GLU A 62 -17.47 21.35 12.17
N ASN A 63 -17.73 20.05 12.40
CA ASN A 63 -16.89 18.96 11.89
C ASN A 63 -17.02 18.83 10.38
N ILE A 64 -18.22 19.02 9.82
CA ILE A 64 -18.44 19.07 8.37
C ILE A 64 -17.65 20.22 7.74
N LYS A 65 -17.67 21.42 8.34
CA LYS A 65 -16.86 22.56 7.84
C LYS A 65 -15.36 22.30 7.95
N LYS A 66 -14.88 21.68 9.02
CA LYS A 66 -13.47 21.27 9.16
C LYS A 66 -13.06 20.28 8.08
N LEU A 67 -13.92 19.30 7.81
CA LEU A 67 -13.69 18.32 6.74
C LEU A 67 -13.63 18.99 5.36
N GLN A 68 -14.61 19.85 5.04
CA GLN A 68 -14.66 20.58 3.77
C GLN A 68 -13.44 21.49 3.53
N ASN A 69 -12.86 22.02 4.60
CA ASN A 69 -11.64 22.83 4.52
C ASN A 69 -10.36 22.01 4.48
N SER A 70 -10.46 20.72 4.67
CA SER A 70 -9.29 19.84 4.69
C SER A 70 -8.59 19.75 3.33
N LEU A 71 -7.29 19.47 3.39
CA LEU A 71 -6.49 19.24 2.19
C LEU A 71 -7.01 18.00 1.42
N VAL A 72 -7.43 16.97 2.13
CA VAL A 72 -7.97 15.72 1.56
C VAL A 72 -9.23 16.00 0.76
N TYR A 73 -10.17 16.75 1.33
CA TYR A 73 -11.41 17.10 0.64
C TYR A 73 -11.17 17.92 -0.62
N LYS A 74 -10.30 18.94 -0.54
CA LYS A 74 -9.93 19.76 -1.69
C LYS A 74 -9.27 18.93 -2.78
N LYS A 75 -8.39 18.00 -2.40
CA LYS A 75 -7.73 17.07 -3.34
C LYS A 75 -8.71 16.09 -3.96
N ASN A 76 -9.63 15.51 -3.19
CA ASN A 76 -10.66 14.61 -3.72
C ASN A 76 -11.56 15.32 -4.75
N LYS A 77 -11.86 16.60 -4.55
CA LYS A 77 -12.63 17.40 -5.51
C LYS A 77 -11.86 17.67 -6.80
N GLU A 78 -10.55 17.93 -6.70
CA GLU A 78 -9.69 18.18 -7.86
C GLU A 78 -9.33 16.88 -8.63
N TYR A 79 -9.17 15.77 -7.88
CA TYR A 79 -8.77 14.47 -8.38
C TYR A 79 -9.80 13.42 -7.95
N PRO A 80 -10.72 13.03 -8.84
CA PRO A 80 -11.82 12.15 -8.48
C PRO A 80 -11.41 10.69 -8.21
N TYR A 81 -10.14 10.33 -8.45
CA TYR A 81 -9.65 8.96 -8.26
C TYR A 81 -8.38 8.94 -7.43
N SER A 82 -8.22 7.90 -6.61
CA SER A 82 -7.00 7.71 -5.82
C SER A 82 -6.67 6.25 -5.49
N ARG A 83 -5.45 6.08 -4.95
CA ARG A 83 -4.98 4.85 -4.29
C ARG A 83 -4.12 5.20 -3.10
N SER A 84 -4.30 4.45 -2.04
CA SER A 84 -3.55 4.58 -0.79
C SER A 84 -2.32 3.67 -0.78
N PHE A 85 -1.24 4.19 -0.18
CA PHE A 85 0.03 3.50 0.00
C PHE A 85 0.54 3.69 1.41
N ALA A 86 1.15 2.68 1.99
CA ALA A 86 1.93 2.82 3.22
C ALA A 86 3.34 3.36 2.89
N ARG A 87 3.88 4.23 3.74
CA ARG A 87 5.24 4.78 3.60
C ARG A 87 6.33 3.81 4.04
N SER A 88 5.96 2.74 4.70
CA SER A 88 6.89 1.73 5.16
C SER A 88 6.22 0.38 5.27
N LEU A 89 6.99 -0.67 5.04
CA LEU A 89 6.59 -2.03 5.33
C LEU A 89 6.63 -2.22 6.85
N ARG A 90 5.46 -2.30 7.47
CA ARG A 90 5.29 -2.41 8.92
C ARG A 90 4.48 -3.65 9.26
N PRO A 91 4.64 -4.19 10.49
CA PRO A 91 3.80 -5.29 10.96
C PRO A 91 2.30 -5.00 10.83
N GLY A 92 1.85 -3.79 11.16
CA GLY A 92 0.44 -3.40 11.05
C GLY A 92 -0.10 -3.41 9.61
N LEU A 93 0.70 -3.06 8.60
CA LEU A 93 0.28 -3.20 7.21
C LEU A 93 0.02 -4.67 6.86
N ILE A 94 0.93 -5.55 7.28
CA ILE A 94 0.83 -6.99 7.02
C ILE A 94 -0.36 -7.57 7.76
N GLN A 95 -0.55 -7.24 9.04
CA GLN A 95 -1.63 -7.79 9.86
C GLN A 95 -3.02 -7.39 9.43
N ASN A 96 -3.20 -6.12 9.06
CA ASN A 96 -4.53 -5.55 8.85
C ASN A 96 -5.02 -5.67 7.41
N HIS A 97 -4.11 -5.84 6.45
CA HIS A 97 -4.45 -5.72 5.04
C HIS A 97 -3.92 -6.86 4.17
N PHE A 98 -2.98 -7.65 4.67
CA PHE A 98 -2.35 -8.71 3.88
C PHE A 98 -2.97 -10.07 4.22
N ASP A 99 -3.60 -10.66 3.21
CA ASP A 99 -4.07 -12.04 3.23
C ASP A 99 -2.99 -12.91 2.55
N PRO A 100 -2.37 -13.86 3.27
CA PRO A 100 -1.29 -14.66 2.73
C PRO A 100 -1.67 -15.52 1.53
N ASP A 101 -2.95 -15.86 1.39
CA ASP A 101 -3.42 -16.77 0.33
C ASP A 101 -3.80 -16.03 -0.97
N THR A 102 -4.17 -14.75 -0.86
CA THR A 102 -4.74 -14.00 -1.99
C THR A 102 -4.04 -12.70 -2.31
N SER A 103 -3.22 -12.18 -1.38
CA SER A 103 -2.64 -10.85 -1.51
C SER A 103 -1.13 -10.87 -1.69
N VAL A 104 -0.63 -9.82 -2.32
CA VAL A 104 0.79 -9.50 -2.43
C VAL A 104 1.04 -8.11 -1.89
N ILE A 105 2.28 -7.85 -1.42
CA ILE A 105 2.72 -6.48 -1.14
C ILE A 105 3.62 -6.05 -2.29
N VAL A 106 3.30 -4.91 -2.89
CA VAL A 106 4.11 -4.34 -3.97
C VAL A 106 4.79 -3.06 -3.49
N GLU A 107 6.09 -3.03 -3.64
CA GLU A 107 6.94 -1.87 -3.40
C GLU A 107 7.07 -1.07 -4.68
N PHE A 108 6.67 0.18 -4.64
CA PHE A 108 6.74 1.10 -5.76
C PHE A 108 7.81 2.16 -5.55
N ASP A 109 8.39 2.62 -6.65
CA ASP A 109 9.19 3.83 -6.66
C ASP A 109 8.27 5.07 -6.57
N LYS A 110 8.39 5.81 -5.45
CA LYS A 110 7.55 6.97 -5.18
C LYS A 110 7.80 8.11 -6.17
N GLU A 111 9.05 8.31 -6.57
CA GLU A 111 9.42 9.37 -7.51
C GLU A 111 8.83 9.09 -8.89
N VAL A 112 8.98 7.86 -9.37
CA VAL A 112 8.41 7.43 -10.66
C VAL A 112 6.89 7.57 -10.66
N LEU A 113 6.21 7.16 -9.59
CA LEU A 113 4.76 7.36 -9.44
C LEU A 113 4.36 8.83 -9.44
N SER A 114 5.14 9.69 -8.77
CA SER A 114 4.87 11.13 -8.69
C SER A 114 4.99 11.83 -10.05
N ASN A 115 5.81 11.28 -10.95
CA ASN A 115 6.05 11.83 -12.28
C ASN A 115 5.09 11.30 -13.36
N LEU A 116 4.13 10.44 -12.99
CA LEU A 116 3.11 9.99 -13.93
C LEU A 116 2.19 11.15 -14.33
N ARG A 117 1.80 11.16 -15.60
CA ARG A 117 0.95 12.22 -16.15
C ARG A 117 -0.42 12.27 -15.46
N ASN A 118 -0.85 13.46 -15.08
CA ASN A 118 -2.14 13.72 -14.41
C ASN A 118 -2.29 13.05 -13.04
N THR A 119 -1.19 12.78 -12.38
CA THR A 119 -1.17 12.23 -11.02
C THR A 119 -0.45 13.17 -10.05
N GLN A 120 -0.73 13.00 -8.77
CA GLN A 120 -0.04 13.65 -7.67
C GLN A 120 0.00 12.72 -6.46
N ILE A 121 1.14 12.64 -5.79
CA ILE A 121 1.23 11.94 -4.49
C ILE A 121 1.24 12.98 -3.37
N THR A 122 0.39 12.77 -2.38
CA THR A 122 0.28 13.64 -1.21
C THR A 122 0.30 12.79 0.06
N ALA A 123 1.08 13.23 1.03
CA ALA A 123 1.04 12.69 2.39
C ALA A 123 -0.33 12.99 3.03
N ILE A 124 -0.94 11.99 3.64
CA ILE A 124 -2.18 12.17 4.38
C ILE A 124 -1.86 12.36 5.85
N ASP A 125 -2.41 13.42 6.42
CA ASP A 125 -2.39 13.68 7.85
C ASP A 125 -3.79 13.44 8.41
N TYR A 126 -3.92 12.43 9.25
CA TYR A 126 -5.19 12.07 9.90
C TYR A 126 -5.40 12.76 11.25
N GLN A 127 -4.41 13.45 11.81
CA GLN A 127 -4.50 14.09 13.12
C GLN A 127 -5.66 15.12 13.23
N PRO A 128 -5.89 15.98 12.22
CA PRO A 128 -6.98 16.95 12.28
C PRO A 128 -8.37 16.34 12.40
N TYR A 129 -8.51 15.03 12.14
CA TYR A 129 -9.79 14.33 12.13
C TYR A 129 -10.07 13.53 13.40
N GLY A 130 -9.29 13.72 14.46
CA GLY A 130 -9.46 12.98 15.72
C GLY A 130 -9.10 11.50 15.67
N ARG A 131 -8.48 11.04 14.56
CA ARG A 131 -8.08 9.65 14.36
C ARG A 131 -6.65 9.41 14.84
N ALA A 132 -6.40 9.60 16.14
CA ALA A 132 -5.07 9.42 16.72
C ALA A 132 -4.47 8.02 16.45
N HIS A 133 -5.31 6.99 16.35
CA HIS A 133 -4.89 5.63 16.03
C HIS A 133 -4.48 5.46 14.56
N LYS A 134 -5.08 6.22 13.62
CA LYS A 134 -4.69 6.21 12.19
C LYS A 134 -3.52 7.15 11.90
N GLY A 135 -3.21 8.10 12.78
CA GLY A 135 -2.05 8.98 12.65
C GLY A 135 -0.71 8.24 12.54
N ASN A 136 -0.68 6.98 13.00
CA ASN A 136 0.49 6.10 12.88
C ASN A 136 0.57 5.36 11.53
N GLU A 137 -0.46 5.40 10.68
CA GLU A 137 -0.48 4.63 9.43
C GLU A 137 0.41 5.23 8.34
N MET A 138 0.90 6.46 8.51
CA MET A 138 1.83 7.09 7.55
C MET A 138 1.47 6.80 6.10
N GLU A 139 0.29 7.27 5.68
CA GLU A 139 -0.22 7.07 4.33
C GLU A 139 0.30 8.13 3.37
N ASP A 140 0.69 7.68 2.18
CA ASP A 140 0.76 8.51 0.99
C ASP A 140 -0.40 8.14 0.06
N ARG A 141 -1.05 9.11 -0.53
CA ARG A 141 -2.15 8.88 -1.47
C ARG A 141 -1.79 9.38 -2.85
N LEU A 142 -1.86 8.48 -3.83
CA LEU A 142 -1.77 8.81 -5.24
C LEU A 142 -3.13 9.29 -5.70
N TYR A 143 -3.21 10.51 -6.19
CA TYR A 143 -4.39 11.13 -6.77
C TYR A 143 -4.29 11.17 -8.28
N SER A 144 -5.41 11.01 -9.00
CA SER A 144 -5.47 11.06 -10.45
C SER A 144 -6.75 11.72 -10.95
N LYS A 145 -6.66 12.41 -12.09
CA LYS A 145 -7.82 12.89 -12.84
C LYS A 145 -8.46 11.79 -13.68
N ASN A 146 -7.78 10.66 -13.87
CA ASN A 146 -8.24 9.53 -14.66
C ASN A 146 -8.53 8.33 -13.77
N LYS A 147 -9.61 7.60 -14.07
CA LYS A 147 -9.99 6.36 -13.37
C LYS A 147 -8.92 5.27 -13.48
N SER A 148 -8.12 5.30 -14.53
CA SER A 148 -7.03 4.34 -14.72
C SER A 148 -5.76 5.00 -15.19
N ILE A 149 -4.63 4.47 -14.74
CA ILE A 149 -3.30 4.77 -15.26
C ILE A 149 -2.97 3.72 -16.30
N LYS A 150 -2.65 4.16 -17.52
CA LYS A 150 -2.25 3.28 -18.63
C LYS A 150 -0.78 3.50 -18.92
N PHE A 151 -0.03 2.41 -18.95
CA PHE A 151 1.37 2.44 -19.34
C PHE A 151 1.50 2.04 -20.82
N PRO A 152 2.43 2.65 -21.57
CA PRO A 152 2.70 2.22 -22.94
C PRO A 152 3.05 0.73 -23.01
N PRO A 153 2.70 0.00 -24.08
CA PRO A 153 2.97 -1.45 -24.18
C PRO A 153 4.44 -1.83 -23.95
N LYS A 154 5.37 -0.98 -24.37
CA LYS A 154 6.82 -1.16 -24.19
C LYS A 154 7.34 -0.64 -22.83
N TYR A 155 6.46 -0.10 -21.97
CA TYR A 155 6.90 0.41 -20.67
C TYR A 155 7.44 -0.74 -19.81
N ASN A 156 8.66 -0.56 -19.30
CA ASN A 156 9.24 -1.52 -18.38
C ASN A 156 8.72 -1.25 -16.96
N LEU A 157 7.86 -2.13 -16.45
CA LEU A 157 7.30 -1.98 -15.10
C LEU A 157 8.34 -2.14 -13.99
N SER A 158 9.52 -2.71 -14.26
CA SER A 158 10.61 -2.73 -13.26
C SER A 158 11.18 -1.35 -12.93
N ASN A 159 10.88 -0.32 -13.75
CA ASN A 159 11.17 1.06 -13.39
C ASN A 159 10.23 1.61 -12.33
N LEU A 160 9.02 1.06 -12.22
CA LEU A 160 7.97 1.49 -11.31
C LEU A 160 7.87 0.59 -10.07
N ILE A 161 7.97 -0.72 -10.27
CA ILE A 161 7.88 -1.75 -9.25
C ILE A 161 9.30 -2.16 -8.85
N LYS A 162 9.68 -1.88 -7.59
CA LYS A 162 10.99 -2.28 -7.06
C LYS A 162 11.01 -3.73 -6.63
N THR A 163 10.00 -4.13 -5.84
CA THR A 163 9.95 -5.47 -5.24
C THR A 163 8.50 -5.93 -5.11
N ILE A 164 8.23 -7.21 -5.32
CA ILE A 164 6.97 -7.86 -5.01
C ILE A 164 7.21 -8.87 -3.91
N TYR A 165 6.41 -8.80 -2.85
CA TYR A 165 6.51 -9.68 -1.69
C TYR A 165 5.33 -10.64 -1.68
N PHE A 166 5.64 -11.94 -1.60
CA PHE A 166 4.68 -13.03 -1.50
C PHE A 166 4.77 -13.69 -0.14
N SER A 167 3.68 -14.30 0.34
CA SER A 167 3.72 -15.31 1.39
C SER A 167 4.51 -16.54 0.92
N GLU A 168 4.94 -17.40 1.86
CA GLU A 168 5.60 -18.66 1.50
C GLU A 168 4.67 -19.58 0.71
N ASP A 169 3.39 -19.69 1.12
CA ASP A 169 2.41 -20.57 0.49
C ASP A 169 2.07 -20.11 -0.93
N LEU A 170 1.73 -18.84 -1.10
CA LEU A 170 1.42 -18.27 -2.42
C LEU A 170 2.65 -18.31 -3.35
N ALA A 171 3.87 -18.13 -2.82
CA ALA A 171 5.10 -18.24 -3.59
C ALA A 171 5.36 -19.68 -4.06
N TYR A 172 4.99 -20.69 -3.29
CA TYR A 172 5.07 -22.08 -3.70
C TYR A 172 4.08 -22.38 -4.84
N GLU A 173 2.83 -21.98 -4.68
CA GLU A 173 1.78 -22.18 -5.70
C GLU A 173 2.11 -21.48 -7.01
N LEU A 174 2.60 -20.24 -6.96
CA LEU A 174 2.89 -19.41 -8.13
C LEU A 174 4.37 -19.46 -8.56
N SER A 175 5.10 -20.50 -8.21
CA SER A 175 6.55 -20.61 -8.45
C SER A 175 6.94 -20.41 -9.93
N GLY A 176 6.10 -20.90 -10.87
CA GLY A 176 6.27 -20.71 -12.30
C GLY A 176 6.14 -19.24 -12.71
N ASP A 177 5.12 -18.57 -12.21
CA ASP A 177 4.83 -17.15 -12.52
C ASP A 177 5.89 -16.23 -11.90
N ILE A 178 6.34 -16.51 -10.69
CA ILE A 178 7.46 -15.80 -10.05
C ILE A 178 8.72 -15.90 -10.90
N LYS A 179 9.01 -17.08 -11.47
CA LYS A 179 10.15 -17.24 -12.37
C LYS A 179 10.01 -16.38 -13.64
N VAL A 180 8.80 -16.26 -14.18
CA VAL A 180 8.51 -15.35 -15.29
C VAL A 180 8.70 -13.89 -14.89
N MET A 181 8.19 -13.48 -13.72
CA MET A 181 8.36 -12.12 -13.19
C MET A 181 9.84 -11.75 -13.06
N LYS A 182 10.64 -12.61 -12.47
CA LYS A 182 12.10 -12.40 -12.30
C LYS A 182 12.83 -12.37 -13.64
N ASN A 183 12.66 -13.41 -14.46
CA ASN A 183 13.53 -13.63 -15.61
C ASN A 183 13.09 -12.84 -16.85
N LYS A 184 11.80 -12.63 -17.06
CA LYS A 184 11.28 -11.94 -18.26
C LYS A 184 10.94 -10.47 -17.99
N LEU A 185 10.40 -10.17 -16.79
CA LEU A 185 10.00 -8.80 -16.46
C LEU A 185 11.04 -8.03 -15.67
N GLY A 186 12.10 -8.70 -15.19
CA GLY A 186 13.16 -8.08 -14.41
C GLY A 186 12.70 -7.54 -13.06
N LEU A 187 11.64 -8.12 -12.48
CA LEU A 187 11.09 -7.71 -11.19
C LEU A 187 11.81 -8.42 -10.04
N ASP A 188 12.14 -7.70 -8.98
CA ASP A 188 12.60 -8.33 -7.75
C ASP A 188 11.42 -8.96 -7.01
N VAL A 189 11.62 -10.16 -6.49
CA VAL A 189 10.60 -10.90 -5.73
C VAL A 189 11.21 -11.42 -4.44
N LYS A 190 10.58 -11.10 -3.32
CA LYS A 190 10.95 -11.56 -1.98
C LYS A 190 9.80 -12.35 -1.35
N ILE A 191 10.17 -13.22 -0.43
CA ILE A 191 9.22 -14.02 0.34
C ILE A 191 9.11 -13.45 1.74
N ILE A 192 7.88 -13.19 2.19
CA ILE A 192 7.59 -12.80 3.56
C ILE A 192 7.74 -14.05 4.43
N PRO A 193 8.62 -14.05 5.45
CA PRO A 193 8.78 -15.19 6.33
C PRO A 193 7.47 -15.53 7.02
N TRP A 194 7.09 -16.80 6.99
CA TRP A 194 5.86 -17.25 7.59
C TRP A 194 5.86 -17.03 9.11
N MET A 195 4.72 -16.61 9.65
CA MET A 195 4.51 -16.41 11.09
C MET A 195 3.11 -16.89 11.47
N GLU A 196 3.04 -17.87 12.38
CA GLU A 196 1.78 -18.43 12.90
C GLU A 196 0.84 -17.41 13.56
N ASP A 197 1.37 -16.27 14.00
CA ASP A 197 0.59 -15.32 14.78
C ASP A 197 1.22 -13.92 14.70
N TYR A 198 0.82 -13.18 13.67
CA TYR A 198 1.22 -11.79 13.51
C TYR A 198 0.70 -10.89 14.65
N SER A 199 -0.37 -11.31 15.37
CA SER A 199 -0.97 -10.51 16.45
C SER A 199 -0.03 -10.33 17.64
N LYS A 200 0.80 -11.34 17.92
CA LYS A 200 1.78 -11.30 19.03
C LYS A 200 2.99 -10.40 18.73
N LEU A 201 3.21 -10.08 17.46
CA LEU A 201 4.33 -9.24 17.05
C LEU A 201 4.16 -7.78 17.49
N ASN A 202 2.93 -7.26 17.42
CA ASN A 202 2.61 -5.88 17.81
C ASN A 202 2.96 -5.59 19.27
N LEU A 203 2.65 -6.52 20.16
CA LEU A 203 2.91 -6.34 21.60
C LEU A 203 4.41 -6.34 21.95
N ALA A 204 5.22 -7.11 21.22
CA ALA A 204 6.65 -7.18 21.47
C ALA A 204 7.43 -6.02 20.84
N MET A 205 6.96 -5.46 19.71
CA MET A 205 7.60 -4.30 19.05
C MET A 205 7.18 -2.96 19.65
N MET A 206 5.92 -2.81 20.13
CA MET A 206 5.47 -1.62 20.83
C MET A 206 6.18 -1.38 22.18
N LYS A 207 6.74 -2.45 22.78
CA LYS A 207 7.50 -2.35 24.03
C LYS A 207 8.97 -1.94 23.82
N ARG A 208 9.44 -1.79 22.58
CA ARG A 208 10.85 -1.48 22.25
C ARG A 208 11.01 -0.16 21.47
N LEU A 209 9.92 0.54 21.19
CA LEU A 209 9.87 1.93 20.69
C LEU A 209 9.51 2.89 21.81
#